data_af29623509474f7bbacf7dd402b4a51f
#
_entry.id   af29623509474f7bbacf7dd402b4a51f
#
_cell.length_a   1.000
_cell.length_b   1.000
_cell.length_c   1.000
_cell.angle_alpha   90.00
_cell.angle_beta   90.00
_cell.angle_gamma   90.00
#
_symmetry.space_group_name_H-M   'P 1'
#
loop_
_entity.id
_entity.type
_entity.pdbx_description
1 polymer ?
#
loop_
_entity_poly.entity_id
_entity_poly.type
_entity_poly.pdbx_seq_one_letter_code
_entity_poly.pdbx_strand_id
1 'polypeptide(L)'
;MSTSVLLLRAPAGTPDRYETAFSAAGHLCTSLPVLETALVNGDALRTLVREQGRCTYDAVIITSARACEAWGAAVDSLEDGPTQGTMQASDWTGTPFYVVGSTTATALAAVRAAHPQSPYAPSDVRGESSGTSQELARFVLHDLGDPPHPRPLLYLTGDKNRDTLPDILAAGGHQLHTVQVYETRGSSRFREDLDAVLRLPIHRDTALWWIVFFAPSSSEFTIPFLQEHFDLRGVDNRLLATRIASIGPTTTDFLRETAHLTVHAMASKPTPQHLLEAIQASDSGLHR
;
A
#
# COMPACT_ATOMS: atom_id res chain seq x y z
N MET A 1 -24.69 -13.19 -25.04
CA MET A 1 -24.69 -11.93 -24.26
C MET A 1 -23.30 -11.72 -23.76
N SER A 2 -22.76 -10.51 -23.88
CA SER A 2 -21.39 -10.23 -23.39
C SER A 2 -21.41 -10.16 -21.85
N THR A 3 -20.41 -10.75 -21.25
CA THR A 3 -20.20 -10.74 -19.78
C THR A 3 -18.91 -9.98 -19.49
N SER A 4 -19.01 -8.99 -18.64
CA SER A 4 -17.85 -8.23 -18.14
C SER A 4 -17.47 -8.67 -16.74
N VAL A 5 -16.16 -8.68 -16.47
CA VAL A 5 -15.59 -9.05 -15.17
C VAL A 5 -14.78 -7.87 -14.63
N LEU A 6 -15.20 -7.34 -13.49
CA LEU A 6 -14.49 -6.29 -12.77
C LEU A 6 -13.73 -6.91 -11.59
N LEU A 7 -12.41 -6.85 -11.65
CA LEU A 7 -11.53 -7.36 -10.60
C LEU A 7 -11.16 -6.20 -9.66
N LEU A 8 -11.62 -6.24 -8.42
CA LEU A 8 -11.35 -5.19 -7.41
C LEU A 8 -9.97 -5.35 -6.80
N ARG A 9 -8.94 -5.11 -7.62
CA ARG A 9 -7.52 -5.19 -7.26
C ARG A 9 -6.66 -4.41 -8.24
N ALA A 10 -5.47 -4.00 -7.82
CA ALA A 10 -4.47 -3.49 -8.75
C ALA A 10 -3.94 -4.63 -9.65
N PRO A 11 -3.72 -4.37 -10.96
CA PRO A 11 -3.05 -5.32 -11.84
C PRO A 11 -1.63 -5.60 -11.35
N ALA A 12 -1.16 -6.84 -11.48
CA ALA A 12 0.20 -7.25 -11.12
C ALA A 12 0.99 -7.56 -12.40
N GLY A 13 1.64 -6.55 -12.94
CA GLY A 13 2.40 -6.66 -14.19
C GLY A 13 1.59 -6.34 -15.45
N THR A 14 2.30 -6.31 -16.59
CA THR A 14 1.72 -6.05 -17.91
C THR A 14 2.26 -7.09 -18.89
N PRO A 15 1.43 -8.03 -19.36
CA PRO A 15 -0.01 -8.18 -19.06
C PRO A 15 -0.29 -8.76 -17.67
N ASP A 16 -1.46 -8.43 -17.09
CA ASP A 16 -1.92 -9.02 -15.83
C ASP A 16 -2.43 -10.45 -16.05
N ARG A 17 -2.07 -11.37 -15.15
CA ARG A 17 -2.38 -12.80 -15.27
C ARG A 17 -3.89 -13.12 -15.17
N TYR A 18 -4.66 -12.34 -14.39
CA TYR A 18 -6.11 -12.53 -14.30
C TYR A 18 -6.79 -12.02 -15.56
N GLU A 19 -6.46 -10.81 -16.00
CA GLU A 19 -7.02 -10.24 -17.22
C GLU A 19 -6.71 -11.14 -18.43
N THR A 20 -5.48 -11.66 -18.53
CA THR A 20 -5.08 -12.59 -19.59
C THR A 20 -5.92 -13.87 -19.57
N ALA A 21 -6.12 -14.49 -18.40
CA ALA A 21 -6.88 -15.73 -18.27
C ALA A 21 -8.36 -15.52 -18.65
N PHE A 22 -8.98 -14.45 -18.18
CA PHE A 22 -10.37 -14.13 -18.47
C PHE A 22 -10.57 -13.73 -19.93
N SER A 23 -9.67 -12.94 -20.51
CA SER A 23 -9.73 -12.56 -21.93
C SER A 23 -9.58 -13.77 -22.86
N ALA A 24 -8.68 -14.71 -22.52
CA ALA A 24 -8.54 -15.96 -23.26
C ALA A 24 -9.80 -16.84 -23.24
N ALA A 25 -10.62 -16.71 -22.19
CA ALA A 25 -11.91 -17.39 -22.07
C ALA A 25 -13.09 -16.60 -22.67
N GLY A 26 -12.83 -15.46 -23.33
CA GLY A 26 -13.85 -14.66 -24.02
C GLY A 26 -14.60 -13.66 -23.12
N HIS A 27 -14.14 -13.42 -21.88
CA HIS A 27 -14.71 -12.39 -21.01
C HIS A 27 -14.03 -11.03 -21.21
N LEU A 28 -14.80 -9.96 -21.12
CA LEU A 28 -14.26 -8.61 -21.00
C LEU A 28 -13.82 -8.38 -19.55
N CYS A 29 -12.53 -8.32 -19.29
CA CYS A 29 -11.99 -8.29 -17.94
C CYS A 29 -11.17 -7.01 -17.71
N THR A 30 -11.45 -6.33 -16.59
CA THR A 30 -10.74 -5.11 -16.20
C THR A 30 -10.41 -5.16 -14.71
N SER A 31 -9.16 -4.89 -14.34
CA SER A 31 -8.73 -4.70 -12.96
C SER A 31 -8.89 -3.24 -12.57
N LEU A 32 -9.47 -2.99 -11.40
CA LEU A 32 -9.65 -1.66 -10.84
C LEU A 32 -8.92 -1.57 -9.49
N PRO A 33 -7.87 -0.73 -9.37
CA PRO A 33 -7.17 -0.54 -8.11
C PRO A 33 -8.10 0.01 -7.03
N VAL A 34 -8.16 -0.67 -5.89
CA VAL A 34 -9.07 -0.34 -4.78
C VAL A 34 -8.34 0.29 -3.59
N LEU A 35 -7.03 0.09 -3.49
CA LEU A 35 -6.20 0.62 -2.42
C LEU A 35 -5.06 1.42 -3.01
N GLU A 36 -4.67 2.46 -2.30
CA GLU A 36 -3.48 3.27 -2.56
C GLU A 36 -2.61 3.35 -1.33
N THR A 37 -1.32 3.59 -1.52
CA THR A 37 -0.43 4.01 -0.44
C THR A 37 -0.32 5.53 -0.49
N ALA A 38 -0.68 6.19 0.59
CA ALA A 38 -0.60 7.64 0.71
C ALA A 38 0.46 8.03 1.75
N LEU A 39 1.21 9.08 1.46
CA LEU A 39 2.05 9.73 2.47
C LEU A 39 1.16 10.49 3.44
N VAL A 40 1.48 10.41 4.73
CA VAL A 40 0.74 11.07 5.81
C VAL A 40 1.71 11.80 6.74
N ASN A 41 1.17 12.72 7.55
CA ASN A 41 1.95 13.49 8.52
C ASN A 41 3.16 14.25 7.91
N GLY A 42 3.08 14.62 6.63
CA GLY A 42 4.16 15.31 5.90
C GLY A 42 4.62 16.60 6.57
N ASP A 43 3.70 17.44 7.07
CA ASP A 43 4.03 18.68 7.78
C ASP A 43 4.75 18.42 9.12
N ALA A 44 4.33 17.40 9.85
CA ALA A 44 4.98 16.99 11.09
C ALA A 44 6.40 16.46 10.81
N LEU A 45 6.56 15.60 9.79
CA LEU A 45 7.86 15.11 9.37
C LEU A 45 8.76 16.25 8.89
N ARG A 46 8.27 17.17 8.06
CA ARG A 46 9.01 18.34 7.60
C ARG A 46 9.51 19.19 8.76
N THR A 47 8.66 19.44 9.76
CA THR A 47 9.03 20.19 10.97
C THR A 47 10.10 19.46 11.75
N LEU A 48 9.97 18.14 11.92
CA LEU A 48 10.96 17.30 12.59
C LEU A 48 12.31 17.34 11.85
N VAL A 49 12.31 17.18 10.53
CA VAL A 49 13.54 17.21 9.71
C VAL A 49 14.22 18.58 9.81
N ARG A 50 13.45 19.68 9.79
CA ARG A 50 13.98 21.04 9.87
C ARG A 50 14.55 21.40 11.25
N GLU A 51 13.90 20.98 12.33
CA GLU A 51 14.15 21.50 13.67
C GLU A 51 14.97 20.55 14.56
N GLN A 52 15.06 19.28 14.18
CA GLN A 52 15.74 18.25 14.96
C GLN A 52 16.99 17.77 14.21
N GLY A 53 17.57 16.71 14.48
CA GLY A 53 18.76 16.21 13.81
C GLY A 53 19.59 15.39 14.77
N ARG A 54 20.89 15.26 14.49
CA ARG A 54 21.83 14.47 15.31
C ARG A 54 21.91 14.93 16.79
N CYS A 55 21.43 16.13 17.10
CA CYS A 55 21.34 16.59 18.49
C CYS A 55 20.15 15.99 19.23
N THR A 56 19.13 15.49 18.51
CA THR A 56 17.91 14.92 19.08
C THR A 56 17.86 13.40 18.96
N TYR A 57 18.42 12.85 17.87
CA TYR A 57 18.38 11.42 17.58
C TYR A 57 19.79 10.85 17.41
N ASP A 58 20.00 9.63 17.89
CA ASP A 58 21.24 8.88 17.68
C ASP A 58 21.27 8.23 16.28
N ALA A 59 20.11 7.90 15.75
CA ALA A 59 19.96 7.34 14.39
C ALA A 59 18.54 7.49 13.86
N VAL A 60 18.39 7.24 12.55
CA VAL A 60 17.09 7.08 11.85
C VAL A 60 16.97 5.65 11.34
N ILE A 61 15.79 5.04 11.49
CA ILE A 61 15.48 3.70 11.01
C ILE A 61 14.37 3.79 9.96
N ILE A 62 14.64 3.23 8.78
CA ILE A 62 13.69 3.20 7.65
C ILE A 62 13.64 1.79 7.05
N THR A 63 12.49 1.13 7.13
CA THR A 63 12.33 -0.26 6.69
C THR A 63 11.56 -0.41 5.36
N SER A 64 11.18 0.71 4.73
CA SER A 64 10.43 0.67 3.46
C SER A 64 10.81 1.80 2.52
N ALA A 65 10.74 1.55 1.20
CA ALA A 65 10.94 2.59 0.20
C ALA A 65 9.91 3.75 0.32
N ARG A 66 8.69 3.47 0.81
CA ARG A 66 7.66 4.50 1.04
C ARG A 66 8.07 5.49 2.13
N ALA A 67 8.74 5.04 3.17
CA ALA A 67 9.26 5.96 4.19
C ALA A 67 10.45 6.78 3.65
N CYS A 68 11.24 6.23 2.70
CA CYS A 68 12.25 7.02 1.98
C CYS A 68 11.61 8.10 1.11
N GLU A 69 10.51 7.79 0.41
CA GLU A 69 9.74 8.78 -0.35
C GLU A 69 9.22 9.91 0.54
N ALA A 70 8.71 9.57 1.74
CA ALA A 70 8.25 10.57 2.71
C ALA A 70 9.40 11.48 3.17
N TRP A 71 10.58 10.90 3.47
CA TRP A 71 11.76 11.68 3.83
C TRP A 71 12.19 12.59 2.68
N GLY A 72 12.26 12.06 1.45
CA GLY A 72 12.60 12.84 0.25
C GLY A 72 11.65 14.01 0.04
N ALA A 73 10.34 13.78 0.13
CA ALA A 73 9.33 14.84 0.01
C ALA A 73 9.48 15.94 1.09
N ALA A 74 9.88 15.55 2.30
CA ALA A 74 10.18 16.54 3.36
C ALA A 74 11.43 17.37 3.00
N VAL A 75 12.49 16.75 2.47
CA VAL A 75 13.71 17.44 2.02
C VAL A 75 13.39 18.38 0.85
N ASP A 76 12.68 17.90 -0.20
CA ASP A 76 12.26 18.71 -1.35
C ASP A 76 11.52 19.98 -0.89
N SER A 77 10.53 19.81 0.01
CA SER A 77 9.74 20.91 0.54
C SER A 77 10.56 21.93 1.36
N LEU A 78 11.67 21.50 1.98
CA LEU A 78 12.56 22.39 2.74
C LEU A 78 13.52 23.15 1.84
N GLU A 79 13.96 22.54 0.74
CA GLU A 79 14.85 23.18 -0.23
C GLU A 79 14.12 24.18 -1.13
N ASP A 80 12.85 23.88 -1.50
CA ASP A 80 12.02 24.76 -2.33
C ASP A 80 11.41 25.94 -1.54
N GLY A 81 11.44 25.87 -0.21
CA GLY A 81 10.85 26.88 0.65
C GLY A 81 11.69 28.15 0.74
N PRO A 82 11.08 29.34 1.08
CA PRO A 82 11.85 30.52 1.35
C PRO A 82 12.80 30.27 2.52
N THR A 83 14.08 30.62 2.34
CA THR A 83 15.09 30.53 3.38
C THR A 83 14.71 31.50 4.51
N GLN A 84 13.88 31.04 5.44
CA GLN A 84 13.52 31.85 6.62
C GLN A 84 14.70 31.90 7.57
N GLY A 85 15.19 33.12 7.76
CA GLY A 85 16.34 33.58 8.49
C GLY A 85 16.78 32.78 9.72
N THR A 86 18.10 32.67 9.86
CA THR A 86 18.93 32.48 11.06
C THR A 86 18.58 31.39 12.11
N MET A 87 17.63 30.54 11.93
CA MET A 87 17.59 29.32 12.69
C MET A 87 18.60 28.35 12.08
N GLN A 88 19.55 27.91 12.93
CA GLN A 88 20.58 26.97 12.54
C GLN A 88 19.86 25.71 12.00
N ALA A 89 19.97 25.47 10.69
CA ALA A 89 19.41 24.30 10.06
C ALA A 89 19.90 23.04 10.79
N SER A 90 19.00 22.12 11.07
CA SER A 90 19.39 20.83 11.66
C SER A 90 20.28 20.07 10.68
N ASP A 91 21.28 19.40 11.20
CA ASP A 91 22.25 18.64 10.41
C ASP A 91 22.02 17.13 10.60
N TRP A 92 21.66 16.47 9.52
CA TRP A 92 21.47 15.01 9.45
C TRP A 92 22.62 14.29 8.76
N THR A 93 23.62 15.01 8.24
CA THR A 93 24.72 14.42 7.46
C THR A 93 25.58 13.45 8.27
N GLY A 94 25.71 13.65 9.57
CA GLY A 94 26.45 12.76 10.47
C GLY A 94 25.55 11.76 11.23
N THR A 95 24.27 11.70 10.93
CA THR A 95 23.32 10.76 11.57
C THR A 95 23.27 9.47 10.76
N PRO A 96 23.48 8.28 11.35
CA PRO A 96 23.33 7.03 10.64
C PRO A 96 21.85 6.74 10.31
N PHE A 97 21.60 6.34 9.08
CA PHE A 97 20.29 5.88 8.58
C PHE A 97 20.35 4.37 8.37
N TYR A 98 19.66 3.63 9.24
CA TYR A 98 19.58 2.18 9.16
C TYR A 98 18.41 1.75 8.26
N VAL A 99 18.71 0.92 7.26
CA VAL A 99 17.73 0.47 6.26
C VAL A 99 17.73 -1.04 6.13
N VAL A 100 16.55 -1.60 5.81
CA VAL A 100 16.41 -3.01 5.48
C VAL A 100 16.53 -3.23 3.98
N GLY A 101 17.60 -3.90 3.55
CA GLY A 101 17.78 -4.30 2.15
C GLY A 101 18.22 -3.20 1.19
N SER A 102 18.75 -3.62 0.03
CA SER A 102 19.33 -2.76 -0.99
C SER A 102 18.32 -1.82 -1.66
N THR A 103 17.07 -2.23 -1.82
CA THR A 103 16.02 -1.38 -2.43
C THR A 103 15.79 -0.12 -1.61
N THR A 104 15.72 -0.25 -0.27
CA THR A 104 15.54 0.89 0.64
C THR A 104 16.78 1.76 0.68
N ALA A 105 17.98 1.16 0.68
CA ALA A 105 19.25 1.89 0.60
C ALA A 105 19.34 2.72 -0.70
N THR A 106 19.00 2.13 -1.85
CA THR A 106 19.00 2.81 -3.14
C THR A 106 18.01 3.98 -3.16
N ALA A 107 16.81 3.80 -2.60
CA ALA A 107 15.82 4.87 -2.52
C ALA A 107 16.32 6.05 -1.68
N LEU A 108 17.00 5.76 -0.55
CA LEU A 108 17.56 6.81 0.31
C LEU A 108 18.78 7.51 -0.32
N ALA A 109 19.63 6.75 -1.03
CA ALA A 109 20.75 7.30 -1.78
C ALA A 109 20.28 8.24 -2.91
N ALA A 110 19.12 7.98 -3.51
CA ALA A 110 18.53 8.86 -4.51
C ALA A 110 18.17 10.24 -3.94
N VAL A 111 17.70 10.31 -2.68
CA VAL A 111 17.46 11.59 -1.98
C VAL A 111 18.75 12.37 -1.87
N ARG A 112 19.86 11.73 -1.47
CA ARG A 112 21.16 12.38 -1.39
C ARG A 112 21.68 12.84 -2.74
N ALA A 113 21.46 12.05 -3.78
CA ALA A 113 21.87 12.40 -5.15
C ALA A 113 21.10 13.61 -5.69
N ALA A 114 19.80 13.73 -5.36
CA ALA A 114 18.99 14.89 -5.73
C ALA A 114 19.39 16.16 -4.96
N HIS A 115 19.81 16.02 -3.69
CA HIS A 115 20.15 17.12 -2.80
C HIS A 115 21.58 16.99 -2.20
N PRO A 116 22.64 17.06 -3.02
CA PRO A 116 24.00 16.71 -2.58
C PRO A 116 24.59 17.67 -1.53
N GLN A 117 24.10 18.88 -1.41
CA GLN A 117 24.55 19.89 -0.46
C GLN A 117 23.58 20.10 0.72
N SER A 118 22.43 19.46 0.72
CA SER A 118 21.45 19.65 1.76
C SER A 118 21.89 19.05 3.09
N PRO A 119 21.77 19.77 4.21
CA PRO A 119 22.03 19.23 5.53
C PRO A 119 20.96 18.23 5.97
N TYR A 120 19.86 18.15 5.26
CA TYR A 120 18.74 17.25 5.54
C TYR A 120 18.87 15.90 4.81
N ALA A 121 19.70 15.84 3.76
CA ALA A 121 19.84 14.63 2.95
C ALA A 121 20.75 13.60 3.63
N PRO A 122 20.30 12.32 3.74
CA PRO A 122 21.08 11.24 4.35
C PRO A 122 22.42 11.03 3.66
N SER A 123 23.51 10.92 4.42
CA SER A 123 24.86 10.64 3.88
C SER A 123 25.49 9.37 4.43
N ASP A 124 25.01 8.88 5.57
CA ASP A 124 25.50 7.67 6.24
C ASP A 124 24.37 6.62 6.27
N VAL A 125 24.33 5.74 5.28
CA VAL A 125 23.30 4.70 5.13
C VAL A 125 23.92 3.34 5.46
N ARG A 126 23.32 2.61 6.40
CA ARG A 126 23.83 1.34 6.93
C ARG A 126 22.77 0.26 6.96
N GLY A 127 23.15 -1.03 7.06
CA GLY A 127 22.24 -2.15 7.27
C GLY A 127 21.61 -2.73 6.00
N GLU A 128 21.99 -2.31 4.81
CA GLU A 128 21.44 -2.77 3.52
C GLU A 128 21.52 -4.29 3.31
N SER A 129 22.46 -4.97 3.95
CA SER A 129 22.64 -6.42 3.88
C SER A 129 21.75 -7.21 4.85
N SER A 130 21.01 -6.55 5.74
CA SER A 130 20.24 -7.22 6.81
C SER A 130 19.06 -8.06 6.25
N GLY A 131 18.44 -7.63 5.16
CA GLY A 131 17.36 -8.38 4.46
C GLY A 131 16.05 -8.55 5.24
N THR A 132 16.06 -8.50 6.57
CA THR A 132 14.87 -8.56 7.43
C THR A 132 14.92 -7.52 8.56
N SER A 133 13.73 -7.13 9.07
CA SER A 133 13.64 -6.22 10.22
C SER A 133 14.32 -6.78 11.48
N GLN A 134 14.29 -8.09 11.66
CA GLN A 134 14.95 -8.77 12.78
C GLN A 134 16.48 -8.66 12.71
N GLU A 135 17.05 -8.94 11.54
CA GLU A 135 18.49 -8.82 11.33
C GLU A 135 18.95 -7.35 11.36
N LEU A 136 18.13 -6.43 10.84
CA LEU A 136 18.39 -5.01 10.97
C LEU A 136 18.45 -4.58 12.44
N ALA A 137 17.50 -5.00 13.27
CA ALA A 137 17.49 -4.66 14.69
C ALA A 137 18.78 -5.15 15.40
N ARG A 138 19.22 -6.39 15.11
CA ARG A 138 20.47 -6.95 15.64
C ARG A 138 21.69 -6.16 15.16
N PHE A 139 21.70 -5.77 13.89
CA PHE A 139 22.78 -4.96 13.33
C PHE A 139 22.86 -3.59 14.02
N VAL A 140 21.70 -2.92 14.22
CA VAL A 140 21.62 -1.63 14.92
C VAL A 140 22.19 -1.72 16.34
N LEU A 141 21.79 -2.75 17.11
CA LEU A 141 22.31 -2.98 18.46
C LEU A 141 23.82 -3.17 18.47
N HIS A 142 24.36 -3.93 17.51
CA HIS A 142 25.79 -4.15 17.41
C HIS A 142 26.56 -2.88 17.00
N ASP A 143 26.02 -2.12 16.04
CA ASP A 143 26.69 -0.96 15.43
C ASP A 143 26.68 0.27 16.35
N LEU A 144 25.58 0.47 17.10
CA LEU A 144 25.48 1.54 18.09
C LEU A 144 26.24 1.21 19.39
N GLY A 145 26.43 -0.09 19.71
CA GLY A 145 27.08 -0.55 20.95
C GLY A 145 26.16 -0.51 22.17
N ASP A 146 26.77 -0.67 23.35
CA ASP A 146 26.03 -0.78 24.61
C ASP A 146 25.46 0.54 25.11
N PRO A 147 24.22 0.56 25.65
CA PRO A 147 23.63 1.74 26.28
C PRO A 147 24.41 2.17 27.55
N PRO A 148 24.27 3.47 27.98
CA PRO A 148 23.14 4.33 27.69
C PRO A 148 23.32 5.20 26.45
N HIS A 149 22.36 5.12 25.53
CA HIS A 149 22.22 6.11 24.46
C HIS A 149 21.26 7.19 24.95
N PRO A 150 21.71 8.44 25.07
CA PRO A 150 20.92 9.51 25.71
C PRO A 150 19.75 9.98 24.85
N ARG A 151 19.76 9.63 23.57
CA ARG A 151 18.75 10.10 22.60
C ARG A 151 18.02 8.92 21.98
N PRO A 152 16.72 9.09 21.65
CA PRO A 152 15.95 8.05 20.97
C PRO A 152 16.44 7.82 19.55
N LEU A 153 16.04 6.68 18.97
CA LEU A 153 16.14 6.40 17.54
C LEU A 153 14.83 6.84 16.89
N LEU A 154 14.92 7.57 15.78
CA LEU A 154 13.77 7.95 14.98
C LEU A 154 13.37 6.78 14.07
N TYR A 155 12.15 6.25 14.22
CA TYR A 155 11.66 5.16 13.41
C TYR A 155 10.52 5.63 12.50
N LEU A 156 10.77 5.68 11.18
CA LEU A 156 9.77 6.04 10.18
C LEU A 156 9.04 4.80 9.67
N THR A 157 7.71 4.83 9.71
CA THR A 157 6.90 3.64 9.53
C THR A 157 5.59 3.88 8.79
N GLY A 158 4.89 2.79 8.41
CA GLY A 158 3.51 2.81 7.92
C GLY A 158 2.49 2.49 9.02
N ASP A 159 1.23 2.36 8.59
CA ASP A 159 0.09 1.96 9.43
C ASP A 159 0.09 0.48 9.83
N LYS A 160 0.79 -0.37 9.07
CA LYS A 160 0.81 -1.84 9.25
C LYS A 160 2.20 -2.32 9.60
N ASN A 161 2.63 -2.05 10.82
CA ASN A 161 3.91 -2.50 11.31
C ASN A 161 3.86 -3.83 12.04
N ARG A 162 5.03 -4.49 12.08
CA ARG A 162 5.30 -5.60 12.99
C ARG A 162 6.13 -5.06 14.15
N ASP A 163 5.84 -5.51 15.35
CA ASP A 163 6.53 -5.07 16.57
C ASP A 163 7.93 -5.70 16.73
N THR A 164 8.31 -6.64 15.87
CA THR A 164 9.58 -7.38 15.94
C THR A 164 10.81 -6.48 16.05
N LEU A 165 10.94 -5.43 15.24
CA LEU A 165 12.07 -4.51 15.30
C LEU A 165 12.00 -3.62 16.55
N PRO A 166 10.87 -2.95 16.85
CA PRO A 166 10.69 -2.21 18.08
C PRO A 166 11.01 -3.01 19.34
N ASP A 167 10.50 -4.24 19.45
CA ASP A 167 10.69 -5.10 20.62
C ASP A 167 12.17 -5.45 20.85
N ILE A 168 12.89 -5.80 19.77
CA ILE A 168 14.33 -6.13 19.87
C ILE A 168 15.14 -4.91 20.31
N LEU A 169 14.86 -3.73 19.75
CA LEU A 169 15.59 -2.50 20.10
C LEU A 169 15.27 -2.05 21.52
N ALA A 170 14.01 -2.14 21.95
CA ALA A 170 13.59 -1.84 23.32
C ALA A 170 14.25 -2.79 24.33
N ALA A 171 14.29 -4.10 24.02
CA ALA A 171 15.00 -5.08 24.84
C ALA A 171 16.52 -4.81 24.93
N GLY A 172 17.11 -4.20 23.89
CA GLY A 172 18.48 -3.71 23.87
C GLY A 172 18.69 -2.36 24.57
N GLY A 173 17.66 -1.80 25.21
CA GLY A 173 17.75 -0.55 25.99
C GLY A 173 17.61 0.74 25.17
N HIS A 174 17.23 0.66 23.88
CA HIS A 174 17.03 1.84 23.04
C HIS A 174 15.58 2.32 23.08
N GLN A 175 15.40 3.64 23.16
CA GLN A 175 14.09 4.27 23.01
C GLN A 175 13.81 4.59 21.54
N LEU A 176 12.57 4.35 21.09
CA LEU A 176 12.12 4.69 19.75
C LEU A 176 11.14 5.86 19.78
N HIS A 177 11.39 6.85 18.92
CA HIS A 177 10.38 7.81 18.51
C HIS A 177 9.81 7.37 17.16
N THR A 178 8.64 6.77 17.20
CA THR A 178 7.97 6.24 16.01
C THR A 178 7.10 7.31 15.35
N VAL A 179 7.31 7.54 14.06
CA VAL A 179 6.51 8.46 13.26
C VAL A 179 5.91 7.70 12.07
N GLN A 180 4.60 7.66 12.00
CA GLN A 180 3.91 7.14 10.84
C GLN A 180 4.01 8.16 9.70
N VAL A 181 4.52 7.75 8.55
CA VAL A 181 4.76 8.63 7.39
C VAL A 181 4.03 8.15 6.13
N TYR A 182 3.42 6.97 6.13
CA TYR A 182 2.54 6.49 5.07
C TYR A 182 1.46 5.57 5.63
N GLU A 183 0.41 5.38 4.85
CA GLU A 183 -0.68 4.43 5.16
C GLU A 183 -1.22 3.78 3.88
N THR A 184 -1.84 2.62 4.04
CA THR A 184 -2.63 1.98 2.99
C THR A 184 -4.10 2.28 3.23
N ARG A 185 -4.73 2.99 2.31
CA ARG A 185 -6.14 3.39 2.39
C ARG A 185 -6.90 3.08 1.10
N GLY A 186 -8.21 3.28 1.12
CA GLY A 186 -9.00 3.23 -0.09
C GLY A 186 -8.53 4.27 -1.12
N SER A 187 -8.50 3.89 -2.40
CA SER A 187 -8.06 4.78 -3.47
C SER A 187 -8.94 6.04 -3.54
N SER A 188 -8.31 7.19 -3.44
CA SER A 188 -8.98 8.49 -3.56
C SER A 188 -9.65 8.70 -4.91
N ARG A 189 -9.17 7.99 -5.95
CA ARG A 189 -9.70 8.04 -7.31
C ARG A 189 -10.67 6.91 -7.65
N PHE A 190 -10.99 6.02 -6.70
CA PHE A 190 -11.78 4.82 -6.99
C PHE A 190 -13.10 5.12 -7.71
N ARG A 191 -13.82 6.16 -7.28
CA ARG A 191 -15.08 6.59 -7.93
C ARG A 191 -14.87 6.99 -9.38
N GLU A 192 -13.89 7.85 -9.64
CA GLU A 192 -13.57 8.34 -10.99
C GLU A 192 -13.11 7.20 -11.91
N ASP A 193 -12.26 6.32 -11.40
CA ASP A 193 -11.74 5.18 -12.14
C ASP A 193 -12.83 4.14 -12.42
N LEU A 194 -13.77 3.92 -11.49
CA LEU A 194 -14.95 3.08 -11.71
C LEU A 194 -15.85 3.65 -12.81
N ASP A 195 -16.15 4.94 -12.74
CA ASP A 195 -16.92 5.64 -13.76
C ASP A 195 -16.25 5.57 -15.14
N ALA A 196 -14.93 5.69 -15.19
CA ALA A 196 -14.16 5.58 -16.42
C ALA A 196 -14.26 4.18 -17.03
N VAL A 197 -14.15 3.12 -16.21
CA VAL A 197 -14.31 1.72 -16.64
C VAL A 197 -15.71 1.48 -17.20
N LEU A 198 -16.76 1.94 -16.52
CA LEU A 198 -18.14 1.76 -16.95
C LEU A 198 -18.44 2.46 -18.30
N ARG A 199 -17.74 3.54 -18.62
CA ARG A 199 -17.87 4.28 -19.88
C ARG A 199 -17.06 3.70 -21.04
N LEU A 200 -16.20 2.72 -20.81
CA LEU A 200 -15.42 2.10 -21.89
C LEU A 200 -16.35 1.50 -22.97
N PRO A 201 -16.06 1.75 -24.26
CA PRO A 201 -16.89 1.24 -25.37
C PRO A 201 -17.08 -0.28 -25.34
N ILE A 202 -16.07 -1.03 -24.86
CA ILE A 202 -16.11 -2.49 -24.76
C ILE A 202 -17.19 -3.00 -23.79
N HIS A 203 -17.60 -2.19 -22.82
CA HIS A 203 -18.60 -2.55 -21.81
C HIS A 203 -20.02 -2.08 -22.15
N ARG A 204 -20.23 -1.35 -23.26
CA ARG A 204 -21.52 -0.73 -23.61
C ARG A 204 -22.66 -1.73 -23.72
N ASP A 205 -22.39 -2.92 -24.27
CA ASP A 205 -23.40 -3.96 -24.50
C ASP A 205 -23.30 -5.11 -23.47
N THR A 206 -22.73 -4.83 -22.30
CA THR A 206 -22.63 -5.82 -21.22
C THR A 206 -24.00 -6.09 -20.61
N ALA A 207 -24.45 -7.33 -20.70
CA ALA A 207 -25.72 -7.76 -20.11
C ALA A 207 -25.59 -8.21 -18.65
N LEU A 208 -24.41 -8.66 -18.26
CA LEU A 208 -24.12 -9.15 -16.92
C LEU A 208 -22.71 -8.78 -16.49
N TRP A 209 -22.57 -8.27 -15.28
CA TRP A 209 -21.28 -8.01 -14.65
C TRP A 209 -20.97 -9.04 -13.57
N TRP A 210 -19.74 -9.54 -13.57
CA TRP A 210 -19.15 -10.21 -12.43
C TRP A 210 -18.27 -9.21 -11.65
N ILE A 211 -18.58 -8.98 -10.39
CA ILE A 211 -17.76 -8.20 -9.48
C ILE A 211 -16.97 -9.15 -8.60
N VAL A 212 -15.65 -9.08 -8.68
CA VAL A 212 -14.75 -9.99 -7.97
C VAL A 212 -14.05 -9.28 -6.82
N PHE A 213 -14.28 -9.76 -5.62
CA PHE A 213 -13.69 -9.24 -4.39
C PHE A 213 -12.48 -10.07 -3.96
N PHE A 214 -11.40 -9.38 -3.53
CA PHE A 214 -10.12 -10.00 -3.20
C PHE A 214 -9.75 -9.96 -1.71
N ALA A 215 -10.33 -9.05 -0.91
CA ALA A 215 -10.08 -8.97 0.52
C ALA A 215 -11.23 -8.28 1.25
N PRO A 216 -11.48 -8.58 2.54
CA PRO A 216 -12.52 -7.92 3.34
C PRO A 216 -12.38 -6.40 3.40
N SER A 217 -11.19 -5.88 3.72
CA SER A 217 -10.97 -4.44 3.85
C SER A 217 -11.19 -3.64 2.56
N SER A 218 -10.79 -4.21 1.42
CA SER A 218 -11.08 -3.58 0.13
C SER A 218 -12.56 -3.70 -0.25
N SER A 219 -13.23 -4.78 0.15
CA SER A 219 -14.67 -4.95 -0.06
C SER A 219 -15.47 -3.92 0.73
N GLU A 220 -15.17 -3.73 2.00
CA GLU A 220 -15.82 -2.74 2.86
C GLU A 220 -15.73 -1.33 2.26
N PHE A 221 -14.55 -0.96 1.76
CA PHE A 221 -14.34 0.33 1.12
C PHE A 221 -15.12 0.48 -0.19
N THR A 222 -15.18 -0.56 -1.04
CA THR A 222 -15.70 -0.44 -2.41
C THR A 222 -17.22 -0.59 -2.51
N ILE A 223 -17.87 -1.36 -1.62
CA ILE A 223 -19.31 -1.65 -1.69
C ILE A 223 -20.17 -0.40 -1.80
N PRO A 224 -19.97 0.69 -1.03
CA PRO A 224 -20.79 1.89 -1.15
C PRO A 224 -20.78 2.51 -2.55
N PHE A 225 -19.62 2.53 -3.22
CA PHE A 225 -19.49 3.06 -4.58
C PHE A 225 -20.13 2.13 -5.62
N LEU A 226 -19.94 0.82 -5.44
CA LEU A 226 -20.49 -0.16 -6.37
C LEU A 226 -22.03 -0.17 -6.35
N GLN A 227 -22.66 0.03 -5.20
CA GLN A 227 -24.12 0.08 -5.06
C GLN A 227 -24.78 1.24 -5.82
N GLU A 228 -24.02 2.24 -6.23
CA GLU A 228 -24.53 3.35 -7.05
C GLU A 228 -24.77 2.93 -8.51
N HIS A 229 -24.08 1.88 -8.99
CA HIS A 229 -24.12 1.44 -10.39
C HIS A 229 -24.63 0.01 -10.57
N PHE A 230 -24.39 -0.86 -9.59
CA PHE A 230 -24.60 -2.30 -9.69
C PHE A 230 -25.68 -2.81 -8.74
N ASP A 231 -26.57 -3.65 -9.24
CA ASP A 231 -27.53 -4.36 -8.39
C ASP A 231 -26.85 -5.53 -7.65
N LEU A 232 -26.13 -5.19 -6.57
CA LEU A 232 -25.41 -6.18 -5.76
C LEU A 232 -26.33 -7.14 -4.99
N ARG A 233 -27.63 -6.84 -4.89
CA ARG A 233 -28.63 -7.61 -4.11
C ARG A 233 -29.67 -8.30 -4.96
N GLY A 234 -29.72 -8.03 -6.27
CA GLY A 234 -30.70 -8.60 -7.18
C GLY A 234 -32.13 -8.07 -6.99
N VAL A 235 -32.28 -6.81 -6.56
CA VAL A 235 -33.57 -6.20 -6.22
C VAL A 235 -33.92 -4.94 -7.02
N ASP A 236 -32.98 -4.35 -7.72
CA ASP A 236 -33.17 -3.11 -8.49
C ASP A 236 -32.76 -3.26 -9.95
N ASN A 237 -33.74 -3.50 -10.82
CA ASN A 237 -33.53 -3.66 -12.26
C ASN A 237 -33.15 -2.36 -13.02
N ARG A 238 -33.05 -1.21 -12.35
CA ARG A 238 -32.54 0.02 -12.92
C ARG A 238 -31.01 0.08 -12.89
N LEU A 239 -30.40 -0.76 -12.06
CA LEU A 239 -28.95 -0.89 -11.93
C LEU A 239 -28.41 -2.01 -12.84
N LEU A 240 -27.10 -2.02 -13.01
CA LEU A 240 -26.44 -3.05 -13.83
C LEU A 240 -26.59 -4.43 -13.18
N ALA A 241 -27.09 -5.39 -13.95
CA ALA A 241 -27.26 -6.77 -13.49
C ALA A 241 -25.90 -7.35 -13.06
N THR A 242 -25.85 -7.91 -11.84
CA THR A 242 -24.58 -8.21 -11.19
C THR A 242 -24.58 -9.58 -10.53
N ARG A 243 -23.43 -10.24 -10.60
CA ARG A 243 -23.05 -11.41 -9.81
C ARG A 243 -21.79 -11.14 -9.05
N ILE A 244 -21.67 -11.73 -7.89
CA ILE A 244 -20.53 -11.54 -7.00
C ILE A 244 -19.70 -12.80 -6.95
N ALA A 245 -18.39 -12.64 -7.16
CA ALA A 245 -17.41 -13.66 -6.91
C ALA A 245 -16.38 -13.21 -5.85
N SER A 246 -15.78 -14.17 -5.17
CA SER A 246 -14.72 -13.93 -4.20
C SER A 246 -13.51 -14.82 -4.47
N ILE A 247 -12.33 -14.32 -4.10
CA ILE A 247 -11.06 -15.03 -4.28
C ILE A 247 -10.84 -16.17 -3.28
N GLY A 248 -11.64 -16.25 -2.23
CA GLY A 248 -11.50 -17.28 -1.20
C GLY A 248 -12.41 -17.09 0.01
N PRO A 249 -12.33 -18.01 0.99
CA PRO A 249 -13.31 -18.13 2.09
C PRO A 249 -13.39 -16.87 2.95
N THR A 250 -12.29 -16.30 3.40
CA THR A 250 -12.28 -15.11 4.27
C THR A 250 -13.05 -13.94 3.66
N THR A 251 -12.90 -13.73 2.34
CA THR A 251 -13.66 -12.69 1.63
C THR A 251 -15.12 -13.08 1.47
N THR A 252 -15.41 -14.37 1.22
CA THR A 252 -16.77 -14.89 1.13
C THR A 252 -17.54 -14.68 2.44
N ASP A 253 -16.93 -15.02 3.57
CA ASP A 253 -17.54 -14.90 4.90
C ASP A 253 -17.85 -13.44 5.21
N PHE A 254 -16.91 -12.53 4.95
CA PHE A 254 -17.16 -11.09 5.08
C PHE A 254 -18.32 -10.61 4.22
N LEU A 255 -18.36 -10.98 2.94
CA LEU A 255 -19.44 -10.57 2.03
C LEU A 255 -20.82 -11.08 2.48
N ARG A 256 -20.90 -12.31 2.99
CA ARG A 256 -22.16 -12.93 3.44
C ARG A 256 -22.59 -12.42 4.83
N GLU A 257 -21.68 -12.44 5.79
CA GLU A 257 -22.01 -12.23 7.19
C GLU A 257 -22.04 -10.74 7.58
N THR A 258 -21.12 -9.94 6.99
CA THR A 258 -20.99 -8.51 7.31
C THR A 258 -21.68 -7.63 6.29
N ALA A 259 -21.44 -7.87 4.99
CA ALA A 259 -22.02 -7.05 3.94
C ALA A 259 -23.44 -7.48 3.52
N HIS A 260 -23.88 -8.67 3.94
CA HIS A 260 -25.17 -9.28 3.60
C HIS A 260 -25.41 -9.39 2.09
N LEU A 261 -24.38 -9.81 1.35
CA LEU A 261 -24.39 -10.01 -0.08
C LEU A 261 -24.36 -11.51 -0.44
N THR A 262 -25.06 -11.89 -1.50
CA THR A 262 -25.01 -13.25 -2.04
C THR A 262 -23.75 -13.43 -2.87
N VAL A 263 -22.89 -14.37 -2.47
CA VAL A 263 -21.71 -14.77 -3.25
C VAL A 263 -22.09 -15.94 -4.16
N HIS A 264 -22.00 -15.72 -5.47
CA HIS A 264 -22.42 -16.66 -6.52
C HIS A 264 -21.31 -17.62 -6.93
N ALA A 265 -20.05 -17.19 -6.79
CA ALA A 265 -18.87 -18.00 -7.09
C ALA A 265 -17.75 -17.72 -6.09
N MET A 266 -17.05 -18.77 -5.67
CA MET A 266 -15.84 -18.65 -4.83
C MET A 266 -14.74 -19.49 -5.44
N ALA A 267 -13.56 -18.89 -5.64
CA ALA A 267 -12.40 -19.63 -6.12
C ALA A 267 -11.93 -20.65 -5.06
N SER A 268 -11.65 -21.87 -5.49
CA SER A 268 -11.13 -22.92 -4.60
C SER A 268 -9.68 -22.67 -4.17
N LYS A 269 -8.93 -21.90 -4.97
CA LYS A 269 -7.58 -21.37 -4.66
C LYS A 269 -7.46 -19.96 -5.22
N PRO A 270 -6.62 -19.08 -4.63
CA PRO A 270 -6.50 -17.67 -5.06
C PRO A 270 -5.65 -17.55 -6.33
N THR A 271 -6.11 -18.16 -7.42
CA THR A 271 -5.46 -18.14 -8.73
C THR A 271 -6.46 -17.77 -9.83
N PRO A 272 -5.98 -17.20 -10.96
CA PRO A 272 -6.84 -16.85 -12.09
C PRO A 272 -7.67 -18.02 -12.59
N GLN A 273 -7.06 -19.20 -12.70
CA GLN A 273 -7.68 -20.41 -13.23
C GLN A 273 -8.87 -20.87 -12.39
N HIS A 274 -8.67 -20.99 -11.05
CA HIS A 274 -9.73 -21.46 -10.16
C HIS A 274 -10.87 -20.43 -10.01
N LEU A 275 -10.55 -19.13 -10.14
CA LEU A 275 -11.58 -18.10 -10.15
C LEU A 275 -12.44 -18.18 -11.43
N LEU A 276 -11.79 -18.34 -12.59
CA LEU A 276 -12.45 -18.50 -13.87
C LEU A 276 -13.35 -19.75 -13.87
N GLU A 277 -12.84 -20.90 -13.42
CA GLU A 277 -13.61 -22.15 -13.29
C GLU A 277 -14.84 -21.98 -12.41
N ALA A 278 -14.70 -21.29 -11.28
CA ALA A 278 -15.83 -21.04 -10.37
C ALA A 278 -16.92 -20.17 -11.01
N ILE A 279 -16.54 -19.12 -11.74
CA ILE A 279 -17.46 -18.26 -12.48
C ILE A 279 -18.16 -19.04 -13.59
N GLN A 280 -17.44 -19.80 -14.40
CA GLN A 280 -18.00 -20.61 -15.49
C GLN A 280 -18.95 -21.69 -14.97
N ALA A 281 -18.63 -22.34 -13.86
CA ALA A 281 -19.50 -23.32 -13.22
C ALA A 281 -20.83 -22.68 -12.76
N SER A 282 -20.77 -21.49 -12.17
CA SER A 282 -21.95 -20.72 -11.77
C SER A 282 -22.81 -20.30 -12.97
N ASP A 283 -22.19 -19.88 -14.07
CA ASP A 283 -22.92 -19.50 -15.30
C ASP A 283 -23.60 -20.72 -15.96
N SER A 284 -22.91 -21.87 -15.95
CA SER A 284 -23.47 -23.12 -16.54
C SER A 284 -24.63 -23.69 -15.75
N GLY A 285 -24.71 -23.46 -14.45
CA GLY A 285 -25.81 -23.92 -13.58
C GLY A 285 -27.16 -23.23 -13.84
N LEU A 286 -27.17 -22.12 -14.57
CA LEU A 286 -28.41 -21.36 -14.91
C LEU A 286 -29.07 -21.81 -16.19
N HIS A 287 -28.42 -22.62 -16.98
CA HIS A 287 -28.97 -23.15 -18.23
C HIS A 287 -29.64 -24.53 -18.04
N ARG A 288 -29.80 -24.96 -16.78
CA ARG A 288 -30.56 -26.16 -16.41
C ARG A 288 -31.79 -25.78 -15.58
#